data_01ddf6d59548a791aefcb4c6955ab579
#
_entry.id   01ddf6d59548a791aefcb4c6955ab579
#
_cell.length_a   1.000
_cell.length_b   1.000
_cell.length_c   1.000
_cell.angle_alpha   90.00
_cell.angle_beta   90.00
_cell.angle_gamma   90.00
#
_symmetry.space_group_name_H-M   'P 1'
#
loop_
_entity.id
_entity.type
_entity.pdbx_description
1 polymer ?
#
loop_
_entity_poly.entity_id
_entity_poly.type
_entity_poly.pdbx_seq_one_letter_code
_entity_poly.pdbx_strand_id
1 'polypeptide(L)' 'MIVTATEFKTNFGKYLDMLRSEDIFITRNGKTVAKMV' A
#
# COMPACT_ATOMS: atom_id res chain seq x y z
N MET A 1 -0.82 -6.87 -3.72
CA MET A 1 -0.86 -6.78 -2.25
C MET A 1 -1.82 -5.69 -1.81
N ILE A 2 -2.55 -5.93 -0.76
CA ILE A 2 -3.52 -4.96 -0.22
C ILE A 2 -3.08 -4.53 1.17
N VAL A 3 -2.94 -3.23 1.40
CA VAL A 3 -2.58 -2.70 2.70
C VAL A 3 -3.52 -1.56 3.08
N THR A 4 -3.66 -1.31 4.38
CA THR A 4 -4.45 -0.17 4.83
C THR A 4 -3.61 1.10 4.69
N ALA A 5 -4.29 2.25 4.61
CA ALA A 5 -3.61 3.53 4.54
C ALA A 5 -2.73 3.77 5.76
N THR A 6 -3.22 3.37 6.95
CA THR A 6 -2.47 3.51 8.19
C THR A 6 -1.21 2.66 8.16
N GLU A 7 -1.33 1.41 7.72
CA GLU A 7 -0.19 0.51 7.62
C GLU A 7 0.83 1.03 6.61
N PHE A 8 0.35 1.50 5.47
CA PHE A 8 1.23 2.04 4.44
C PHE A 8 2.00 3.26 4.97
N LYS A 9 1.32 4.14 5.67
CA LYS A 9 1.94 5.32 6.27
C LYS A 9 3.01 4.94 7.28
N THR A 10 2.72 3.95 8.13
CA THR A 10 3.62 3.52 9.19
C THR A 10 4.88 2.86 8.63
N ASN A 11 4.74 2.05 7.58
CA ASN A 11 5.86 1.29 6.99
C ASN A 11 6.15 1.72 5.55
N PHE A 12 6.10 3.01 5.30
CA PHE A 12 6.21 3.56 3.95
C PHE A 12 7.45 3.06 3.19
N GLY A 13 8.61 3.13 3.81
CA GLY A 13 9.85 2.70 3.16
C GLY A 13 9.82 1.22 2.77
N LYS A 14 9.27 0.39 3.65
CA LYS A 14 9.15 -1.03 3.40
C LYS A 14 8.28 -1.29 2.16
N TYR A 15 7.14 -0.62 2.07
CA TYR A 15 6.23 -0.83 0.95
C TYR A 15 6.77 -0.25 -0.36
N LEU A 16 7.55 0.82 -0.29
CA LEU A 16 8.20 1.34 -1.49
C LEU A 16 9.16 0.32 -2.08
N ASP A 17 9.89 -0.40 -1.21
CA ASP A 17 10.78 -1.46 -1.69
C ASP A 17 9.99 -2.61 -2.31
N MET A 18 8.83 -2.93 -1.75
CA MET A 18 8.00 -4.01 -2.26
C MET A 18 7.39 -3.70 -3.62
N LEU A 19 7.25 -2.42 -3.96
CA LEU A 19 6.74 -2.01 -5.27
C LEU A 19 7.61 -2.48 -6.43
N ARG A 20 8.85 -2.84 -6.15
CA ARG A 20 9.75 -3.36 -7.19
C ARG A 20 9.28 -4.70 -7.75
N SER A 21 8.56 -5.47 -6.94
CA SER A 21 8.16 -6.82 -7.32
C SER A 21 6.65 -6.99 -7.42
N GLU A 22 5.84 -6.10 -6.86
CA GLU A 22 4.39 -6.23 -6.94
C GLU A 22 3.69 -4.89 -6.75
N ASP A 23 2.46 -4.83 -7.27
CA ASP A 23 1.61 -3.65 -7.09
C ASP A 23 1.03 -3.63 -5.69
N ILE A 24 0.79 -2.44 -5.16
CA ILE A 24 0.21 -2.28 -3.83
C ILE A 24 -1.10 -1.51 -3.94
N PHE A 25 -2.16 -2.09 -3.40
CA PHE A 25 -3.47 -1.44 -3.31
C PHE A 25 -3.64 -0.90 -1.90
N ILE A 26 -3.93 0.39 -1.79
CA ILE A 26 -4.11 1.03 -0.49
C ILE A 26 -5.58 1.19 -0.23
N THR A 27 -6.03 0.70 0.94
CA THR A 27 -7.44 0.74 1.31
C THR A 27 -7.65 1.70 2.49
N ARG A 28 -8.85 2.24 2.57
CA ARG A 28 -9.26 3.08 3.68
C ARG A 28 -10.74 2.81 3.93
N ASN A 29 -11.06 2.46 5.20
CA ASN A 29 -12.42 2.11 5.60
C ASN A 29 -13.00 1.00 4.72
N GLY A 30 -12.17 0.03 4.38
CA GLY A 30 -12.61 -1.12 3.58
C GLY A 30 -12.71 -0.87 2.09
N LYS A 31 -12.33 0.33 1.63
CA LYS A 31 -12.39 0.69 0.21
C LYS A 31 -11.00 0.96 -0.34
N THR A 32 -10.76 0.50 -1.57
CA THR A 32 -9.49 0.80 -2.25
C THR A 32 -9.51 2.26 -2.68
N VAL A 33 -8.57 3.05 -2.17
CA VAL A 33 -8.48 4.48 -2.48
C VAL A 33 -7.34 4.82 -3.41
N ALA A 34 -6.33 3.94 -3.52
CA ALA A 34 -5.18 4.19 -4.39
C ALA A 34 -4.52 2.88 -4.79
N LYS A 35 -3.82 2.92 -5.91
CA LYS A 35 -3.00 1.80 -6.38
C LYS A 35 -1.61 2.35 -6.67
N MET A 36 -0.59 1.67 -6.16
CA MET A 36 0.81 2.02 -6.40
C MET A 36 1.44 0.99 -7.33
N VAL A 37 2.07 1.47 -8.38
CA VAL A 37 2.76 0.60 -9.35
C VAL A 37 4.18 1.08 -9.60
#